data_5044e4ce52527c733c711529b0906ce7
#
_entry.id   5044e4ce52527c733c711529b0906ce7
#
_cell.length_a   1.000
_cell.length_b   1.000
_cell.length_c   1.000
_cell.angle_alpha   90.00
_cell.angle_beta   90.00
_cell.angle_gamma   90.00
#
_symmetry.space_group_name_H-M   'P 1'
#
loop_
_entity.id
_entity.type
_entity.pdbx_description
1 polymer ?
#
loop_
_entity_poly.entity_id
_entity_poly.type
_entity_poly.pdbx_seq_one_letter_code
_entity_poly.pdbx_strand_id
1 'polypeptide(L)'
;LLLRWHREIFGETKADIAGIFREHLVRVGDYVAPDWQDVPKLMAALVQFVSAAKTAKMNTVELAARAHYRFERIHPFADGNGRVGRLLMNYVLWRNGYPMLIIEYKKRASYYKALQRDEEAFVNYFIRRYLSVHEVGV
;
A
#
# COMPACT_ATOMS: atom_id res chain seq x y z
N LEU A 1 7.01 -11.52 3.29
CA LEU A 1 7.77 -10.37 2.79
C LEU A 1 7.40 -9.07 3.49
N LEU A 2 6.10 -8.77 3.59
CA LEU A 2 5.63 -7.54 4.24
C LEU A 2 5.98 -7.51 5.73
N LEU A 3 5.81 -8.63 6.43
CA LEU A 3 6.20 -8.74 7.82
C LEU A 3 7.70 -8.57 8.01
N ARG A 4 8.49 -9.10 7.06
CA ARG A 4 9.94 -8.94 7.10
C ARG A 4 10.33 -7.48 6.93
N TRP A 5 9.73 -6.77 5.98
CA TRP A 5 10.01 -5.35 5.78
C TRP A 5 9.71 -4.54 7.04
N HIS A 6 8.56 -4.81 7.65
CA HIS A 6 8.18 -4.11 8.89
C HIS A 6 9.19 -4.40 10.01
N ARG A 7 9.61 -5.64 10.15
CA ARG A 7 10.60 -6.03 11.15
C ARG A 7 11.92 -5.31 10.94
N GLU A 8 12.38 -5.20 9.70
CA GLU A 8 13.65 -4.52 9.40
C GLU A 8 13.57 -3.03 9.68
N ILE A 9 12.43 -2.40 9.41
CA ILE A 9 12.24 -0.97 9.66
C ILE A 9 12.22 -0.67 11.16
N PHE A 10 11.54 -1.49 11.95
CA PHE A 10 11.26 -1.19 13.35
C PHE A 10 11.97 -2.08 14.37
N GLY A 11 12.76 -3.07 13.93
CA GLY A 11 13.36 -4.06 14.83
C GLY A 11 14.22 -3.46 15.93
N GLU A 12 14.91 -2.36 15.66
CA GLU A 12 15.79 -1.71 16.65
C GLU A 12 15.08 -0.63 17.45
N THR A 13 14.05 0.02 16.90
CA THR A 13 13.40 1.17 17.52
C THR A 13 12.08 0.84 18.20
N LYS A 14 11.34 -0.11 17.65
CA LYS A 14 10.02 -0.52 18.15
C LYS A 14 9.89 -2.04 18.10
N ALA A 15 10.79 -2.73 18.80
CA ALA A 15 10.91 -4.19 18.73
C ALA A 15 9.61 -4.91 19.12
N ASP A 16 8.80 -4.31 19.99
CA ASP A 16 7.55 -4.89 20.47
C ASP A 16 6.47 -5.00 19.40
N ILE A 17 6.55 -4.18 18.34
CA ILE A 17 5.57 -4.22 17.25
C ILE A 17 6.16 -4.70 15.91
N ALA A 18 7.48 -4.85 15.84
CA ALA A 18 8.18 -5.14 14.60
C ALA A 18 7.80 -6.51 14.03
N GLY A 19 7.34 -6.54 12.78
CA GLY A 19 7.00 -7.77 12.08
C GLY A 19 5.76 -8.49 12.59
N ILE A 20 4.89 -7.78 13.32
CA ILE A 20 3.70 -8.36 13.93
C ILE A 20 2.48 -7.54 13.51
N PHE A 21 1.40 -8.20 13.11
CA PHE A 21 0.13 -7.52 12.84
C PHE A 21 -0.43 -6.95 14.16
N ARG A 22 -1.17 -5.84 14.02
CA ARG A 22 -1.80 -5.20 15.18
C ARG A 22 -2.78 -6.15 15.88
N GLU A 23 -2.92 -5.96 17.19
CA GLU A 23 -3.83 -6.72 18.02
C GLU A 23 -4.84 -5.80 18.72
N HIS A 24 -5.21 -4.69 18.05
CA HIS A 24 -6.15 -3.73 18.59
C HIS A 24 -6.88 -3.02 17.46
N LEU A 25 -8.02 -2.40 17.80
CA LEU A 25 -8.79 -1.61 16.86
C LEU A 25 -8.04 -0.33 16.50
N VAL A 26 -8.08 0.06 15.22
CA VAL A 26 -7.42 1.26 14.73
C VAL A 26 -8.42 2.11 13.94
N ARG A 27 -8.36 3.41 14.18
CA ARG A 27 -9.13 4.40 13.42
C ARG A 27 -8.14 5.30 12.66
N VAL A 28 -8.42 5.55 11.38
CA VAL A 28 -7.62 6.44 10.54
C VAL A 28 -8.54 7.57 10.10
N GLY A 29 -8.47 8.71 10.81
CA GLY A 29 -9.45 9.79 10.63
C GLY A 29 -10.85 9.29 10.97
N ASP A 30 -11.79 9.42 10.04
CA ASP A 30 -13.16 8.94 10.21
C ASP A 30 -13.33 7.47 9.80
N TYR A 31 -12.28 6.86 9.28
CA TYR A 31 -12.32 5.47 8.83
C TYR A 31 -11.93 4.53 9.97
N VAL A 32 -12.78 3.55 10.25
CA VAL A 32 -12.46 2.49 11.20
C VAL A 32 -11.94 1.30 10.41
N ALA A 33 -10.69 0.92 10.65
CA ALA A 33 -10.06 -0.20 9.96
C ALA A 33 -10.74 -1.52 10.36
N PRO A 34 -10.57 -2.59 9.56
CA PRO A 34 -11.15 -3.89 9.89
C PRO A 34 -10.73 -4.38 11.27
N ASP A 35 -11.56 -5.27 11.85
CA ASP A 35 -11.22 -5.91 13.11
C ASP A 35 -9.84 -6.56 13.01
N TRP A 36 -9.03 -6.37 14.05
CA TRP A 36 -7.65 -6.87 14.05
C TRP A 36 -7.60 -8.40 13.91
N GLN A 37 -8.64 -9.10 14.34
CA GLN A 37 -8.72 -10.56 14.22
C GLN A 37 -8.84 -11.01 12.76
N ASP A 38 -9.33 -10.13 11.88
CA ASP A 38 -9.48 -10.42 10.45
C ASP A 38 -8.24 -10.01 9.64
N VAL A 39 -7.29 -9.30 10.25
CA VAL A 39 -6.12 -8.77 9.53
C VAL A 39 -5.29 -9.88 8.87
N PRO A 40 -4.93 -10.98 9.53
CA PRO A 40 -4.16 -12.03 8.86
C PRO A 40 -4.85 -12.58 7.61
N LYS A 41 -6.16 -12.79 7.68
CA LYS A 41 -6.97 -13.30 6.56
C LYS A 41 -7.01 -12.27 5.42
N LEU A 42 -7.21 -11.00 5.75
CA LEU A 42 -7.25 -9.94 4.75
C LEU A 42 -5.89 -9.76 4.07
N MET A 43 -4.80 -9.87 4.84
CA MET A 43 -3.46 -9.77 4.27
C MET A 43 -3.14 -10.95 3.38
N ALA A 44 -3.57 -12.16 3.75
CA ALA A 44 -3.42 -13.33 2.88
C ALA A 44 -4.18 -13.14 1.57
N ALA A 45 -5.39 -12.58 1.63
CA ALA A 45 -6.18 -12.29 0.44
C ALA A 45 -5.51 -11.23 -0.44
N LEU A 46 -4.86 -10.23 0.16
CA LEU A 46 -4.11 -9.21 -0.58
C LEU A 46 -2.93 -9.83 -1.34
N VAL A 47 -2.17 -10.68 -0.68
CA VAL A 47 -1.04 -11.39 -1.31
C VAL A 47 -1.54 -12.24 -2.47
N GLN A 48 -2.64 -12.95 -2.29
CA GLN A 48 -3.27 -13.77 -3.33
C GLN A 48 -3.71 -12.90 -4.51
N PHE A 49 -4.30 -11.75 -4.23
CA PHE A 49 -4.71 -10.80 -5.27
C PHE A 49 -3.53 -10.35 -6.12
N VAL A 50 -2.43 -9.96 -5.48
CA VAL A 50 -1.23 -9.51 -6.20
C VAL A 50 -0.64 -10.62 -7.05
N SER A 51 -0.60 -11.84 -6.52
CA SER A 51 -0.07 -13.00 -7.24
C SER A 51 -0.95 -13.38 -8.43
N ALA A 52 -2.26 -13.36 -8.27
CA ALA A 52 -3.22 -13.73 -9.32
C ALA A 52 -3.28 -12.70 -10.45
N ALA A 53 -3.01 -11.43 -10.16
CA ALA A 53 -3.08 -10.36 -11.16
C ALA A 53 -2.10 -10.57 -12.32
N LYS A 54 -0.98 -11.23 -12.06
CA LYS A 54 0.00 -11.57 -13.10
C LYS A 54 -0.62 -12.51 -14.14
N THR A 55 -1.39 -13.47 -13.68
CA THR A 55 -2.10 -14.41 -14.56
C THR A 55 -3.27 -13.73 -15.28
N ALA A 56 -3.94 -12.79 -14.60
CA ALA A 56 -5.06 -12.04 -15.18
C ALA A 56 -4.60 -10.94 -16.13
N LYS A 57 -3.30 -10.72 -16.28
CA LYS A 57 -2.70 -9.71 -17.16
C LYS A 57 -3.15 -8.28 -16.83
N MET A 58 -3.37 -7.99 -15.55
CA MET A 58 -3.70 -6.65 -15.12
C MET A 58 -2.51 -5.72 -15.37
N ASN A 59 -2.81 -4.47 -15.79
CA ASN A 59 -1.78 -3.44 -15.96
C ASN A 59 -1.03 -3.23 -14.65
N THR A 60 0.30 -3.14 -14.74
CA THR A 60 1.15 -3.06 -13.54
C THR A 60 0.91 -1.81 -12.71
N VAL A 61 0.68 -0.65 -13.35
CA VAL A 61 0.41 0.58 -12.61
C VAL A 61 -0.92 0.48 -11.87
N GLU A 62 -1.93 -0.08 -12.53
CA GLU A 62 -3.22 -0.35 -11.89
C GLU A 62 -3.05 -1.32 -10.71
N LEU A 63 -2.30 -2.38 -10.88
CA LEU A 63 -2.05 -3.35 -9.82
C LEU A 63 -1.36 -2.71 -8.61
N ALA A 64 -0.34 -1.89 -8.86
CA ALA A 64 0.36 -1.18 -7.78
C ALA A 64 -0.60 -0.27 -7.01
N ALA A 65 -1.46 0.45 -7.71
CA ALA A 65 -2.46 1.32 -7.10
C ALA A 65 -3.45 0.53 -6.24
N ARG A 66 -3.99 -0.55 -6.77
CA ARG A 66 -4.97 -1.37 -6.04
C ARG A 66 -4.35 -2.05 -4.84
N ALA A 67 -3.16 -2.60 -4.99
CA ALA A 67 -2.46 -3.26 -3.88
C ALA A 67 -2.18 -2.26 -2.75
N HIS A 68 -1.72 -1.07 -3.10
CA HIS A 68 -1.45 -0.02 -2.12
C HIS A 68 -2.73 0.42 -1.40
N TYR A 69 -3.80 0.69 -2.15
CA TYR A 69 -5.08 1.09 -1.57
C TYR A 69 -5.62 0.05 -0.60
N ARG A 70 -5.63 -1.22 -1.02
CA ARG A 70 -6.14 -2.31 -0.19
C ARG A 70 -5.29 -2.50 1.06
N PHE A 71 -3.97 -2.37 0.94
CA PHE A 71 -3.07 -2.43 2.10
C PHE A 71 -3.40 -1.32 3.10
N GLU A 72 -3.52 -0.08 2.61
CA GLU A 72 -3.80 1.06 3.49
C GLU A 72 -5.16 0.93 4.17
N ARG A 73 -6.15 0.34 3.50
CA ARG A 73 -7.48 0.09 4.08
C ARG A 73 -7.46 -0.99 5.14
N ILE A 74 -6.62 -2.01 4.98
CA ILE A 74 -6.46 -3.04 6.02
C ILE A 74 -5.75 -2.43 7.23
N HIS A 75 -4.77 -1.59 7.00
CA HIS A 75 -3.99 -0.92 8.04
C HIS A 75 -3.45 -1.96 9.04
N PRO A 76 -2.60 -2.91 8.57
CA PRO A 76 -2.34 -4.14 9.32
C PRO A 76 -1.40 -4.00 10.52
N PHE A 77 -0.66 -2.89 10.62
CA PHE A 77 0.34 -2.72 11.65
C PHE A 77 -0.07 -1.67 12.68
N ALA A 78 0.54 -1.74 13.87
CA ALA A 78 0.34 -0.72 14.90
C ALA A 78 0.92 0.63 14.46
N ASP A 79 2.01 0.61 13.69
CA ASP A 79 2.68 1.80 13.16
C ASP A 79 3.40 1.42 11.87
N GLY A 80 3.70 2.41 11.04
CA GLY A 80 4.49 2.20 9.83
C GLY A 80 3.72 1.70 8.62
N ASN A 81 2.39 1.75 8.63
CA ASN A 81 1.58 1.28 7.51
C ASN A 81 1.87 2.05 6.23
N GLY A 82 1.98 3.38 6.30
CA GLY A 82 2.29 4.18 5.12
C GLY A 82 3.63 3.81 4.50
N ARG A 83 4.62 3.58 5.34
CA ARG A 83 5.98 3.22 4.90
C ARG A 83 5.97 1.88 4.18
N VAL A 84 5.39 0.86 4.81
CA VAL A 84 5.31 -0.48 4.22
C VAL A 84 4.41 -0.48 2.98
N GLY A 85 3.29 0.27 3.02
CA GLY A 85 2.39 0.37 1.88
C GLY A 85 3.05 0.99 0.65
N ARG A 86 3.88 2.01 0.85
CA ARG A 86 4.63 2.61 -0.26
C ARG A 86 5.73 1.68 -0.78
N LEU A 87 6.35 0.90 0.11
CA LEU A 87 7.27 -0.15 -0.34
C LEU A 87 6.57 -1.19 -1.19
N LEU A 88 5.37 -1.59 -0.80
CA LEU A 88 4.58 -2.58 -1.55
C LEU A 88 4.27 -2.07 -2.96
N MET A 89 3.77 -0.85 -3.09
CA MET A 89 3.42 -0.32 -4.40
C MET A 89 4.66 -0.20 -5.30
N ASN A 90 5.79 0.23 -4.75
CA ASN A 90 7.02 0.37 -5.51
C ASN A 90 7.67 -0.97 -5.83
N TYR A 91 7.50 -1.96 -4.96
CA TYR A 91 7.94 -3.33 -5.24
C TYR A 91 7.18 -3.91 -6.44
N VAL A 92 5.87 -3.71 -6.51
CA VAL A 92 5.06 -4.17 -7.63
C VAL A 92 5.53 -3.51 -8.93
N LEU A 93 5.75 -2.20 -8.91
CA LEU A 93 6.24 -1.48 -10.09
C LEU A 93 7.61 -1.97 -10.51
N TRP A 94 8.55 -1.96 -9.58
CA TRP A 94 9.94 -2.32 -9.86
C TRP A 94 10.08 -3.74 -10.38
N ARG A 95 9.39 -4.69 -9.75
CA ARG A 95 9.47 -6.10 -10.13
C ARG A 95 9.02 -6.35 -11.56
N ASN A 96 8.14 -5.51 -12.09
CA ASN A 96 7.60 -5.63 -13.44
C ASN A 96 8.29 -4.69 -14.43
N GLY A 97 9.42 -4.11 -14.06
CA GLY A 97 10.21 -3.26 -14.96
C GLY A 97 9.70 -1.84 -15.11
N TYR A 98 8.84 -1.39 -14.20
CA TYR A 98 8.30 -0.03 -14.22
C TYR A 98 9.06 0.87 -13.25
N PRO A 99 9.27 2.15 -13.60
CA PRO A 99 9.86 3.10 -12.64
C PRO A 99 9.02 3.22 -11.38
N MET A 100 9.69 3.41 -10.25
CA MET A 100 9.01 3.61 -8.96
C MET A 100 8.38 5.00 -8.89
N LEU A 101 7.39 5.16 -8.02
CA LEU A 101 6.75 6.44 -7.76
C LEU A 101 7.05 6.89 -6.34
N ILE A 102 7.60 8.09 -6.20
CA ILE A 102 7.87 8.71 -4.91
C ILE A 102 6.77 9.75 -4.65
N ILE A 103 6.10 9.62 -3.50
CA ILE A 103 5.09 10.59 -3.08
C ILE A 103 5.82 11.74 -2.38
N GLU A 104 5.94 12.87 -3.07
CA GLU A 104 6.60 14.05 -2.52
C GLU A 104 5.84 14.58 -1.30
N TYR A 105 6.58 15.00 -0.28
CA TYR A 105 6.00 15.53 0.96
C TYR A 105 4.99 16.66 0.70
N LYS A 106 5.34 17.59 -0.17
CA LYS A 106 4.48 18.75 -0.49
C LYS A 106 3.18 18.35 -1.20
N LYS A 107 3.10 17.15 -1.74
CA LYS A 107 1.90 16.64 -2.44
C LYS A 107 1.16 15.58 -1.64
N ARG A 108 1.54 15.37 -0.38
CA ARG A 108 0.93 14.33 0.46
C ARG A 108 -0.53 14.58 0.74
N ALA A 109 -0.98 15.84 0.76
CA ALA A 109 -2.37 16.16 1.07
C ALA A 109 -3.32 15.57 0.02
N SER A 110 -3.01 15.71 -1.27
CA SER A 110 -3.83 15.15 -2.34
C SER A 110 -3.78 13.62 -2.32
N TYR A 111 -2.64 13.04 -1.99
CA TYR A 111 -2.47 11.59 -1.86
C TYR A 111 -3.34 11.04 -0.71
N TYR A 112 -3.29 11.64 0.47
CA TYR A 112 -4.11 11.19 1.59
C TYR A 112 -5.60 11.40 1.33
N LYS A 113 -5.97 12.48 0.66
CA LYS A 113 -7.35 12.74 0.27
C LYS A 113 -7.85 11.65 -0.68
N ALA A 114 -7.01 11.23 -1.62
CA ALA A 114 -7.36 10.16 -2.57
C ALA A 114 -7.54 8.82 -1.84
N LEU A 115 -6.72 8.53 -0.83
CA LEU A 115 -6.85 7.31 -0.04
C LEU A 115 -8.16 7.25 0.77
N GLN A 116 -8.77 8.39 1.05
CA GLN A 116 -10.05 8.44 1.76
C GLN A 116 -11.24 8.18 0.85
N ARG A 117 -11.04 8.14 -0.45
CA ARG A 117 -12.08 7.87 -1.44
C ARG A 117 -12.19 6.36 -1.70
N ASP A 118 -13.03 5.97 -2.64
CA ASP A 118 -13.14 4.57 -3.03
C ASP A 118 -11.93 4.12 -3.87
N GLU A 119 -11.84 2.81 -4.06
CA GLU A 119 -10.69 2.21 -4.75
C GLU A 119 -10.54 2.74 -6.18
N GLU A 120 -11.65 2.84 -6.93
CA GLU A 120 -11.59 3.30 -8.32
C GLU A 120 -11.11 4.74 -8.42
N ALA A 121 -11.56 5.60 -7.51
CA ALA A 121 -11.10 6.99 -7.47
C ALA A 121 -9.62 7.08 -7.15
N PHE A 122 -9.14 6.24 -6.22
CA PHE A 122 -7.71 6.20 -5.89
C PHE A 122 -6.90 5.69 -7.08
N VAL A 123 -7.35 4.65 -7.75
CA VAL A 123 -6.65 4.11 -8.92
C VAL A 123 -6.53 5.19 -10.01
N ASN A 124 -7.60 5.92 -10.28
CA ASN A 124 -7.57 7.00 -11.27
C ASN A 124 -6.59 8.10 -10.87
N TYR A 125 -6.59 8.50 -9.59
CA TYR A 125 -5.63 9.47 -9.06
C TYR A 125 -4.19 8.96 -9.26
N PHE A 126 -3.93 7.71 -8.88
CA PHE A 126 -2.61 7.12 -8.94
C PHE A 126 -2.08 7.06 -10.37
N ILE A 127 -2.91 6.60 -11.31
CA ILE A 127 -2.50 6.50 -12.71
C ILE A 127 -2.17 7.89 -13.27
N ARG A 128 -3.01 8.88 -13.02
CA ARG A 128 -2.73 10.25 -13.48
C ARG A 128 -1.44 10.78 -12.88
N ARG A 129 -1.22 10.53 -11.59
CA ARG A 129 -0.02 10.95 -10.91
C ARG A 129 1.22 10.26 -11.48
N TYR A 130 1.11 8.95 -11.69
CA TYR A 130 2.20 8.15 -12.24
C TYR A 130 2.61 8.66 -13.62
N LEU A 131 1.64 8.88 -14.49
CA LEU A 131 1.89 9.39 -15.85
C LEU A 131 2.49 10.80 -15.81
N SER A 132 2.03 11.64 -14.90
CA SER A 132 2.55 13.01 -14.75
C SER A 132 4.03 13.02 -14.36
N VAL A 133 4.42 12.14 -13.44
CA VAL A 133 5.81 12.06 -12.94
C VAL A 133 6.72 11.37 -13.94
N HIS A 134 6.22 10.35 -14.62
CA HIS A 134 6.98 9.55 -15.57
C HIS A 134 6.55 9.85 -17.01
N GLU A 135 6.20 11.09 -17.26
CA GLU A 135 5.89 11.50 -18.62
C GLU A 135 7.10 11.26 -19.49
N VAL A 136 7.02 10.18 -20.24
CA VAL A 136 8.02 9.89 -21.24
C VAL A 136 7.78 10.90 -22.32
N GLY A 137 8.70 11.84 -22.50
CA GLY A 137 8.62 12.80 -23.56
C GLY A 137 8.42 12.06 -24.87
N VAL A 138 7.23 12.08 -25.27
CA VAL A 138 6.84 11.44 -26.51
C VAL A 138 7.37 12.29 -27.67
#